data_2206ea60592d6df8daa80c56386e42f3
#
_entry.id   2206ea60592d6df8daa80c56386e42f3
#
_cell.length_a   1.000
_cell.length_b   1.000
_cell.length_c   1.000
_cell.angle_alpha   90.00
_cell.angle_beta   90.00
_cell.angle_gamma   90.00
#
_symmetry.space_group_name_H-M   'P 1'
#
loop_
_entity.id
_entity.type
_entity.pdbx_description
1 polymer ?
#
loop_
_entity_poly.entity_id
_entity_poly.type
_entity_poly.pdbx_seq_one_letter_code
_entity_poly.pdbx_strand_id
1 'polypeptide(L)'
;MYLYVGKIFKMKLLDFCKQFDGEEACEKHLRKVREEEGIVCPKCGGEKHYWNKATKSWRCAKCSHETTLTSGTVMHGSKLPLMYWFTAIHLMTATKKTISAAEMQRQLGHKRYQPIWEMMHKLRSVMGQRDDKYKLSGSIELDEGYFTIANPLEEGEGLKSGIGSQRQSKVLVMVESEEVESPKKGQKSRRCGHLKMQVISDLKSGTFKEKTSQSVEPDSTVVMDNLPGHSGVEEAVAVSKRQTVPGKDAPKVLPWVHIAIANAKTLFQDMYHGIKGEFLQSYLDEFCYKFNRKYFGDQIFDRLMIVAATYRPTFAHRLYNKRACATCG
;
A
#
# COMPACT_ATOMS: atom_id res chain seq x y z
N MET A 1 -18.30 3.56 -8.68
CA MET A 1 -18.48 4.26 -7.38
C MET A 1 -19.52 3.48 -6.58
N TYR A 2 -19.10 2.44 -5.87
CA TYR A 2 -20.02 1.70 -5.01
C TYR A 2 -20.01 2.33 -3.63
N LEU A 3 -21.08 3.06 -3.31
CA LEU A 3 -21.40 3.54 -1.97
C LEU A 3 -21.87 2.34 -1.15
N TYR A 4 -21.00 1.81 -0.32
CA TYR A 4 -21.37 0.85 0.73
C TYR A 4 -22.22 1.60 1.77
N VAL A 5 -23.54 1.46 1.68
CA VAL A 5 -24.52 1.94 2.69
C VAL A 5 -24.75 0.80 3.70
N GLY A 6 -23.68 0.37 4.35
CA GLY A 6 -23.74 -0.46 5.54
C GLY A 6 -23.47 0.42 6.77
N LYS A 7 -24.09 0.12 7.91
CA LYS A 7 -23.83 0.81 9.19
C LYS A 7 -22.31 0.92 9.39
N ILE A 8 -21.81 2.15 9.39
CA ILE A 8 -20.40 2.49 9.59
C ILE A 8 -20.05 2.15 11.05
N PHE A 9 -19.48 0.98 11.27
CA PHE A 9 -18.94 0.61 12.57
C PHE A 9 -17.54 1.18 12.72
N LYS A 10 -17.37 2.01 13.74
CA LYS A 10 -16.05 2.48 14.15
C LYS A 10 -15.30 1.33 14.83
N MET A 11 -14.31 0.72 14.16
CA MET A 11 -13.57 -0.44 14.68
C MET A 11 -12.49 0.01 15.69
N LYS A 12 -12.94 0.38 16.91
CA LYS A 12 -12.03 0.61 18.04
C LYS A 12 -11.53 -0.72 18.61
N LEU A 13 -10.44 -0.66 19.37
CA LEU A 13 -9.85 -1.87 19.97
C LEU A 13 -10.87 -2.73 20.75
N LEU A 14 -11.67 -2.11 21.60
CA LEU A 14 -12.68 -2.85 22.39
C LEU A 14 -13.81 -3.41 21.53
N ASP A 15 -14.18 -2.73 20.46
CA ASP A 15 -15.18 -3.22 19.51
C ASP A 15 -14.62 -4.39 18.69
N PHE A 16 -13.34 -4.30 18.29
CA PHE A 16 -12.62 -5.39 17.65
C PHE A 16 -12.58 -6.65 18.53
N CYS A 17 -12.18 -6.52 19.80
CA CYS A 17 -12.12 -7.65 20.74
C CYS A 17 -13.50 -8.28 21.00
N LYS A 18 -14.58 -7.49 21.02
CA LYS A 18 -15.95 -7.99 21.17
C LYS A 18 -16.48 -8.68 19.93
N GLN A 19 -16.12 -8.16 18.73
CA GLN A 19 -16.60 -8.67 17.47
C GLN A 19 -15.84 -9.92 17.01
N PHE A 20 -14.55 -9.97 17.30
CA PHE A 20 -13.64 -11.06 16.90
C PHE A 20 -13.08 -11.74 18.17
N ASP A 21 -13.93 -12.51 18.85
CA ASP A 21 -13.62 -13.22 20.08
C ASP A 21 -12.96 -14.59 19.84
N GLY A 22 -12.84 -15.00 18.58
CA GLY A 22 -12.21 -16.25 18.18
C GLY A 22 -12.19 -16.49 16.67
N GLU A 23 -11.64 -17.64 16.29
CA GLU A 23 -11.45 -18.04 14.89
C GLU A 23 -12.77 -18.14 14.13
N GLU A 24 -13.84 -18.64 14.78
CA GLU A 24 -15.16 -18.79 14.18
C GLU A 24 -15.79 -17.44 13.80
N ALA A 25 -15.62 -16.41 14.63
CA ALA A 25 -16.08 -15.06 14.33
C ALA A 25 -15.34 -14.47 13.13
N CYS A 26 -14.03 -14.71 13.04
CA CYS A 26 -13.23 -14.31 11.88
C CYS A 26 -13.66 -15.03 10.59
N GLU A 27 -13.93 -16.33 10.67
CA GLU A 27 -14.42 -17.13 9.53
C GLU A 27 -15.77 -16.62 9.02
N LYS A 28 -16.72 -16.39 9.92
CA LYS A 28 -18.05 -15.84 9.58
C LYS A 28 -17.93 -14.47 8.91
N HIS A 29 -17.07 -13.60 9.45
CA HIS A 29 -16.88 -12.27 8.88
C HIS A 29 -16.19 -12.32 7.51
N LEU A 30 -15.11 -13.10 7.35
CA LEU A 30 -14.43 -13.27 6.07
C LEU A 30 -15.37 -13.85 5.02
N ARG A 31 -16.18 -14.85 5.39
CA ARG A 31 -17.19 -15.42 4.52
C ARG A 31 -18.18 -14.36 4.06
N LYS A 32 -18.73 -13.56 4.99
CA LYS A 32 -19.67 -12.48 4.68
C LYS A 32 -19.07 -11.48 3.70
N VAL A 33 -17.85 -10.98 3.97
CA VAL A 33 -17.17 -10.03 3.07
C VAL A 33 -17.00 -10.61 1.67
N ARG A 34 -16.59 -11.89 1.56
CA ARG A 34 -16.42 -12.54 0.25
C ARG A 34 -17.72 -12.75 -0.50
N GLU A 35 -18.81 -13.08 0.21
CA GLU A 35 -20.13 -13.24 -0.40
C GLU A 35 -20.70 -11.90 -0.88
N GLU A 36 -20.46 -10.81 -0.15
CA GLU A 36 -20.86 -9.45 -0.53
C GLU A 36 -20.08 -8.90 -1.74
N GLU A 37 -18.79 -9.20 -1.82
CA GLU A 37 -17.94 -8.80 -2.97
C GLU A 37 -18.16 -9.69 -4.21
N GLY A 38 -18.84 -10.81 -4.06
CA GLY A 38 -19.11 -11.78 -5.13
C GLY A 38 -17.98 -12.82 -5.29
N ILE A 39 -18.39 -14.08 -5.42
CA ILE A 39 -17.47 -15.20 -5.61
C ILE A 39 -17.56 -15.66 -7.05
N VAL A 40 -16.44 -15.59 -7.76
CA VAL A 40 -16.32 -16.09 -9.13
C VAL A 40 -15.50 -17.37 -9.13
N CYS A 41 -16.00 -18.40 -9.79
CA CYS A 41 -15.30 -19.68 -9.90
C CYS A 41 -14.01 -19.53 -10.72
N PRO A 42 -12.82 -19.84 -10.17
CA PRO A 42 -11.57 -19.68 -10.90
C PRO A 42 -11.42 -20.67 -12.08
N LYS A 43 -12.23 -21.74 -12.13
CA LYS A 43 -12.17 -22.75 -13.20
C LYS A 43 -13.07 -22.42 -14.38
N CYS A 44 -14.27 -21.86 -14.17
CA CYS A 44 -15.27 -21.72 -15.24
C CYS A 44 -15.94 -20.34 -15.29
N GLY A 45 -15.55 -19.39 -14.44
CA GLY A 45 -16.15 -18.06 -14.36
C GLY A 45 -17.59 -18.03 -13.83
N GLY A 46 -18.13 -19.16 -13.32
CA GLY A 46 -19.50 -19.20 -12.77
C GLY A 46 -19.62 -18.40 -11.48
N GLU A 47 -20.74 -17.70 -11.30
CA GLU A 47 -21.00 -16.84 -10.14
C GLU A 47 -21.89 -17.51 -9.09
N LYS A 48 -22.64 -18.55 -9.46
CA LYS A 48 -23.53 -19.27 -8.54
C LYS A 48 -22.80 -20.35 -7.77
N HIS A 49 -22.83 -20.24 -6.44
CA HIS A 49 -22.11 -21.14 -5.53
C HIS A 49 -22.98 -21.58 -4.36
N TYR A 50 -22.70 -22.77 -3.83
CA TYR A 50 -23.31 -23.31 -2.61
C TYR A 50 -22.23 -23.43 -1.53
N TRP A 51 -22.50 -22.85 -0.35
CA TRP A 51 -21.60 -22.97 0.79
C TRP A 51 -21.69 -24.36 1.44
N ASN A 52 -20.54 -25.02 1.56
CA ASN A 52 -20.40 -26.23 2.34
C ASN A 52 -19.78 -25.91 3.70
N LYS A 53 -20.56 -26.05 4.76
CA LYS A 53 -20.13 -25.73 6.13
C LYS A 53 -19.05 -26.68 6.64
N ALA A 54 -19.07 -27.96 6.24
CA ALA A 54 -18.14 -28.98 6.70
C ALA A 54 -16.72 -28.76 6.14
N THR A 55 -16.61 -28.40 4.85
CA THR A 55 -15.33 -28.15 4.17
C THR A 55 -14.92 -26.67 4.18
N LYS A 56 -15.76 -25.77 4.72
CA LYS A 56 -15.55 -24.29 4.69
C LYS A 56 -15.19 -23.81 3.28
N SER A 57 -15.96 -24.27 2.28
CA SER A 57 -15.73 -23.99 0.86
C SER A 57 -17.02 -23.69 0.12
N TRP A 58 -16.92 -22.96 -1.00
CA TRP A 58 -18.02 -22.75 -1.94
C TRP A 58 -17.86 -23.71 -3.12
N ARG A 59 -18.90 -24.49 -3.39
CA ARG A 59 -18.99 -25.37 -4.55
C ARG A 59 -19.69 -24.66 -5.71
N CYS A 60 -19.01 -24.55 -6.84
CA CYS A 60 -19.56 -23.96 -8.04
C CYS A 60 -20.73 -24.78 -8.60
N ALA A 61 -21.87 -24.14 -8.86
CA ALA A 61 -23.05 -24.80 -9.43
C ALA A 61 -22.82 -25.32 -10.85
N LYS A 62 -21.92 -24.68 -11.64
CA LYS A 62 -21.68 -25.03 -13.05
C LYS A 62 -20.66 -26.16 -13.22
N CYS A 63 -19.56 -26.19 -12.46
CA CYS A 63 -18.47 -27.15 -12.69
C CYS A 63 -18.05 -27.93 -11.44
N SER A 64 -18.77 -27.77 -10.33
CA SER A 64 -18.51 -28.43 -9.05
C SER A 64 -17.13 -28.15 -8.44
N HIS A 65 -16.36 -27.19 -8.98
CA HIS A 65 -15.09 -26.78 -8.39
C HIS A 65 -15.31 -26.20 -6.99
N GLU A 66 -14.47 -26.60 -6.05
CA GLU A 66 -14.52 -26.07 -4.67
C GLU A 66 -13.49 -24.94 -4.45
N THR A 67 -13.98 -23.82 -3.94
CA THR A 67 -13.18 -22.65 -3.58
C THR A 67 -13.19 -22.51 -2.07
N THR A 68 -12.06 -22.69 -1.40
CA THR A 68 -11.98 -22.57 0.07
C THR A 68 -12.11 -21.12 0.54
N LEU A 69 -12.38 -20.94 1.82
CA LEU A 69 -12.59 -19.61 2.43
C LEU A 69 -11.43 -18.65 2.17
N THR A 70 -10.19 -19.13 2.11
CA THR A 70 -8.99 -18.29 1.90
C THR A 70 -8.45 -18.33 0.46
N SER A 71 -9.00 -19.16 -0.41
CA SER A 71 -8.55 -19.25 -1.81
C SER A 71 -8.71 -17.92 -2.54
N GLY A 72 -7.66 -17.46 -3.21
CA GLY A 72 -7.69 -16.22 -3.98
C GLY A 72 -7.58 -14.95 -3.14
N THR A 73 -7.40 -15.05 -1.83
CA THR A 73 -7.23 -13.93 -0.89
C THR A 73 -5.77 -13.73 -0.49
N VAL A 74 -5.48 -12.68 0.27
CA VAL A 74 -4.15 -12.46 0.86
C VAL A 74 -3.73 -13.61 1.78
N MET A 75 -4.69 -14.32 2.36
CA MET A 75 -4.50 -15.44 3.29
C MET A 75 -4.27 -16.78 2.59
N HIS A 76 -4.31 -16.81 1.24
CA HIS A 76 -4.17 -18.05 0.47
C HIS A 76 -2.87 -18.80 0.81
N GLY A 77 -3.00 -20.09 1.09
CA GLY A 77 -1.88 -20.96 1.43
C GLY A 77 -1.20 -20.68 2.76
N SER A 78 -1.75 -19.78 3.58
CA SER A 78 -1.23 -19.49 4.92
C SER A 78 -1.63 -20.57 5.92
N LYS A 79 -0.71 -20.91 6.82
CA LYS A 79 -0.96 -21.76 7.99
C LYS A 79 -1.24 -20.96 9.26
N LEU A 80 -1.18 -19.62 9.18
CA LEU A 80 -1.50 -18.75 10.30
C LEU A 80 -3.02 -18.72 10.51
N PRO A 81 -3.51 -18.71 11.77
CA PRO A 81 -4.92 -18.54 12.10
C PRO A 81 -5.49 -17.24 11.50
N LEU A 82 -6.76 -17.22 11.15
CA LEU A 82 -7.43 -16.01 10.67
C LEU A 82 -7.37 -14.89 11.70
N MET A 83 -7.47 -15.23 12.98
CA MET A 83 -7.35 -14.26 14.07
C MET A 83 -6.06 -13.45 14.01
N TYR A 84 -4.94 -14.04 13.56
CA TYR A 84 -3.67 -13.30 13.38
C TYR A 84 -3.78 -12.27 12.25
N TRP A 85 -4.41 -12.63 11.14
CA TRP A 85 -4.65 -11.73 10.02
C TRP A 85 -5.57 -10.57 10.40
N PHE A 86 -6.64 -10.85 11.12
CA PHE A 86 -7.59 -9.85 11.59
C PHE A 86 -6.94 -8.89 12.57
N THR A 87 -6.17 -9.42 13.53
CA THR A 87 -5.41 -8.60 14.49
C THR A 87 -4.36 -7.76 13.77
N ALA A 88 -3.64 -8.33 12.79
CA ALA A 88 -2.67 -7.58 12.01
C ALA A 88 -3.33 -6.45 11.21
N ILE A 89 -4.46 -6.71 10.53
CA ILE A 89 -5.23 -5.69 9.82
C ILE A 89 -5.67 -4.59 10.79
N HIS A 90 -6.20 -4.96 11.98
CA HIS A 90 -6.61 -3.98 12.98
C HIS A 90 -5.44 -3.12 13.44
N LEU A 91 -4.34 -3.71 13.89
CA LEU A 91 -3.18 -2.98 14.40
C LEU A 91 -2.51 -2.10 13.31
N MET A 92 -2.44 -2.57 12.06
CA MET A 92 -1.90 -1.78 10.95
C MET A 92 -2.79 -0.59 10.58
N THR A 93 -4.10 -0.66 10.82
CA THR A 93 -5.06 0.39 10.44
C THR A 93 -5.46 1.32 11.59
N ALA A 94 -5.45 0.83 12.83
CA ALA A 94 -5.91 1.59 14.00
C ALA A 94 -4.94 2.69 14.45
N THR A 95 -3.64 2.56 14.13
CA THR A 95 -2.61 3.50 14.57
C THR A 95 -2.18 4.45 13.44
N LYS A 96 -1.88 5.70 13.77
CA LYS A 96 -1.29 6.66 12.80
C LYS A 96 0.11 6.23 12.37
N LYS A 97 0.94 5.78 13.32
CA LYS A 97 2.25 5.19 13.06
C LYS A 97 2.07 3.76 12.56
N THR A 98 3.08 3.24 11.92
CA THR A 98 3.13 1.83 11.54
C THR A 98 3.52 0.97 12.74
N ILE A 99 3.44 -0.36 12.60
CA ILE A 99 3.91 -1.34 13.59
C ILE A 99 5.01 -2.18 12.95
N SER A 100 6.09 -2.44 13.68
CA SER A 100 7.16 -3.33 13.20
C SER A 100 6.73 -4.80 13.23
N ALA A 101 7.36 -5.64 12.39
CA ALA A 101 7.06 -7.07 12.40
C ALA A 101 7.49 -7.76 13.71
N ALA A 102 8.53 -7.26 14.37
CA ALA A 102 8.94 -7.74 15.69
C ALA A 102 7.88 -7.41 16.75
N GLU A 103 7.34 -6.20 16.73
CA GLU A 103 6.27 -5.82 17.65
C GLU A 103 4.98 -6.59 17.34
N MET A 104 4.64 -6.77 16.06
CA MET A 104 3.50 -7.59 15.66
C MET A 104 3.66 -9.04 16.15
N GLN A 105 4.85 -9.62 16.00
CA GLN A 105 5.15 -10.96 16.51
C GLN A 105 4.92 -11.05 18.02
N ARG A 106 5.39 -10.04 18.77
CA ARG A 106 5.23 -9.96 20.23
C ARG A 106 3.76 -9.89 20.62
N GLN A 107 2.97 -9.04 19.95
CA GLN A 107 1.54 -8.88 20.21
C GLN A 107 0.74 -10.16 19.91
N LEU A 108 1.11 -10.89 18.87
CA LEU A 108 0.45 -12.14 18.47
C LEU A 108 0.96 -13.35 19.27
N GLY A 109 2.02 -13.23 20.08
CA GLY A 109 2.62 -14.33 20.81
C GLY A 109 3.19 -15.44 19.91
N HIS A 110 3.53 -15.16 18.65
CA HIS A 110 4.00 -16.16 17.71
C HIS A 110 5.50 -16.45 17.88
N LYS A 111 5.90 -17.73 17.94
CA LYS A 111 7.28 -18.14 18.21
C LYS A 111 8.28 -17.73 17.13
N ARG A 112 7.85 -17.67 15.86
CA ARG A 112 8.73 -17.40 14.70
C ARG A 112 8.45 -16.03 14.12
N TYR A 113 9.52 -15.25 13.86
CA TYR A 113 9.43 -13.94 13.24
C TYR A 113 8.97 -13.98 11.77
N GLN A 114 9.56 -14.88 10.99
CA GLN A 114 9.42 -14.92 9.54
C GLN A 114 7.96 -15.01 9.04
N PRO A 115 7.08 -15.90 9.56
CA PRO A 115 5.68 -15.95 9.10
C PRO A 115 4.90 -14.65 9.35
N ILE A 116 5.22 -13.95 10.45
CA ILE A 116 4.56 -12.67 10.78
C ILE A 116 5.06 -11.57 9.86
N TRP A 117 6.36 -11.50 9.60
CA TRP A 117 6.94 -10.57 8.65
C TRP A 117 6.35 -10.76 7.23
N GLU A 118 6.24 -12.00 6.76
CA GLU A 118 5.63 -12.32 5.47
C GLU A 118 4.15 -11.95 5.42
N MET A 119 3.38 -12.22 6.47
CA MET A 119 1.98 -11.81 6.60
C MET A 119 1.82 -10.30 6.40
N MET A 120 2.65 -9.50 7.08
CA MET A 120 2.61 -8.05 6.95
C MET A 120 2.99 -7.57 5.54
N HIS A 121 3.99 -8.19 4.92
CA HIS A 121 4.36 -7.86 3.52
C HIS A 121 3.28 -8.25 2.52
N LYS A 122 2.57 -9.36 2.73
CA LYS A 122 1.40 -9.72 1.92
C LYS A 122 0.28 -8.67 2.06
N LEU A 123 0.02 -8.17 3.27
CA LEU A 123 -0.93 -7.08 3.49
C LEU A 123 -0.50 -5.78 2.81
N ARG A 124 0.79 -5.39 2.91
CA ARG A 124 1.35 -4.24 2.20
C ARG A 124 1.19 -4.35 0.68
N SER A 125 1.46 -5.53 0.15
CA SER A 125 1.31 -5.79 -1.29
C SER A 125 -0.12 -5.56 -1.80
N VAL A 126 -1.14 -5.97 -1.05
CA VAL A 126 -2.53 -5.70 -1.47
C VAL A 126 -2.97 -4.26 -1.22
N MET A 127 -2.35 -3.57 -0.26
CA MET A 127 -2.52 -2.12 -0.10
C MET A 127 -2.04 -1.36 -1.34
N GLY A 128 -0.84 -1.67 -1.85
CA GLY A 128 -0.29 -1.09 -3.08
C GLY A 128 -1.18 -1.39 -4.29
N GLN A 129 -1.51 -2.67 -4.52
CA GLN A 129 -2.40 -3.06 -5.62
C GLN A 129 -3.76 -2.33 -5.61
N ARG A 130 -4.28 -2.01 -4.42
CA ARG A 130 -5.53 -1.26 -4.31
C ARG A 130 -5.34 0.20 -4.71
N ASP A 131 -4.23 0.81 -4.33
CA ASP A 131 -3.92 2.20 -4.65
C ASP A 131 -3.49 2.40 -6.10
N ASP A 132 -3.01 1.36 -6.78
CA ASP A 132 -2.69 1.39 -8.21
C ASP A 132 -3.92 1.48 -9.11
N LYS A 133 -5.12 1.15 -8.58
CA LYS A 133 -6.36 1.17 -9.38
C LYS A 133 -6.87 2.57 -9.73
N TYR A 134 -6.40 3.61 -9.09
CA TYR A 134 -6.77 4.98 -9.42
C TYR A 134 -5.54 5.82 -9.68
N LYS A 135 -5.68 6.76 -10.59
CA LYS A 135 -4.66 7.74 -10.89
C LYS A 135 -4.92 9.03 -10.12
N LEU A 136 -3.87 9.78 -9.90
CA LEU A 136 -3.94 11.13 -9.36
C LEU A 136 -4.50 12.07 -10.41
N SER A 137 -5.28 13.07 -10.00
CA SER A 137 -5.95 14.01 -10.90
C SER A 137 -5.86 15.46 -10.42
N GLY A 138 -6.17 16.39 -11.30
CA GLY A 138 -6.17 17.82 -11.00
C GLY A 138 -4.78 18.44 -10.95
N SER A 139 -4.45 19.18 -9.88
CA SER A 139 -3.14 19.79 -9.69
C SER A 139 -2.26 18.88 -8.84
N ILE A 140 -1.08 18.51 -9.33
CA ILE A 140 -0.19 17.53 -8.72
C ILE A 140 1.19 18.17 -8.49
N GLU A 141 1.71 18.05 -7.28
CA GLU A 141 3.10 18.35 -6.94
C GLU A 141 3.93 17.08 -7.14
N LEU A 142 5.08 17.19 -7.83
CA LEU A 142 5.99 16.09 -8.12
C LEU A 142 7.42 16.45 -7.72
N ASP A 143 8.11 15.55 -7.02
CA ASP A 143 9.51 15.70 -6.62
C ASP A 143 10.12 14.33 -6.27
N GLU A 144 11.42 14.23 -6.11
CA GLU A 144 12.13 13.03 -5.69
C GLU A 144 12.52 13.07 -4.21
N GLY A 145 12.29 11.94 -3.56
CA GLY A 145 12.78 11.65 -2.22
C GLY A 145 13.90 10.61 -2.23
N TYR A 146 14.96 10.86 -1.47
CA TYR A 146 16.05 9.88 -1.24
C TYR A 146 15.84 9.22 0.12
N PHE A 147 15.59 7.91 0.13
CA PHE A 147 15.30 7.14 1.34
C PHE A 147 16.49 6.25 1.70
N THR A 148 16.91 6.32 2.96
CA THR A 148 17.97 5.46 3.47
C THR A 148 17.54 3.99 3.46
N ILE A 149 18.39 3.13 2.89
CA ILE A 149 18.19 1.68 2.86
C ILE A 149 19.37 0.99 3.56
N ALA A 150 19.13 -0.26 4.00
CA ALA A 150 20.21 -1.09 4.50
C ALA A 150 21.31 -1.23 3.45
N ASN A 151 22.54 -1.12 3.90
CA ASN A 151 23.70 -1.24 3.01
C ASN A 151 23.68 -2.61 2.30
N PRO A 152 23.68 -2.65 0.95
CA PRO A 152 23.73 -3.91 0.22
C PRO A 152 25.15 -4.50 0.14
N LEU A 153 26.17 -3.72 0.49
CA LEU A 153 27.58 -4.10 0.38
C LEU A 153 28.11 -4.62 1.72
N GLU A 154 29.03 -5.57 1.67
CA GLU A 154 29.77 -6.04 2.84
C GLU A 154 30.66 -4.92 3.39
N GLU A 155 30.99 -4.99 4.69
CA GLU A 155 31.90 -4.03 5.32
C GLU A 155 33.23 -4.02 4.62
N GLY A 156 33.64 -2.87 4.03
CA GLY A 156 34.95 -2.70 3.37
C GLY A 156 34.91 -2.17 1.95
N GLU A 157 33.81 -2.22 1.24
CA GLU A 157 33.70 -1.58 -0.07
C GLU A 157 33.41 -0.08 0.06
N GLY A 158 34.17 0.74 -0.71
CA GLY A 158 34.07 2.20 -0.69
C GLY A 158 32.68 2.69 -1.11
N LEU A 159 31.87 3.09 -0.14
CA LEU A 159 30.53 3.62 -0.39
C LEU A 159 30.62 5.08 -0.85
N LYS A 160 29.94 5.41 -1.95
CA LYS A 160 29.80 6.79 -2.41
C LYS A 160 28.87 7.58 -1.49
N SER A 161 29.20 8.84 -1.23
CA SER A 161 28.31 9.81 -0.57
C SER A 161 27.63 10.70 -1.60
N GLY A 162 26.46 11.28 -1.26
CA GLY A 162 25.72 12.20 -2.12
C GLY A 162 24.85 11.50 -3.19
N ILE A 163 24.64 12.18 -4.32
CA ILE A 163 23.86 11.67 -5.45
C ILE A 163 24.55 10.41 -6.01
N GLY A 164 23.83 9.28 -5.96
CA GLY A 164 24.39 7.99 -6.38
C GLY A 164 24.88 7.11 -5.22
N SER A 165 24.63 7.50 -3.96
CA SER A 165 24.92 6.69 -2.79
C SER A 165 24.15 5.36 -2.85
N GLN A 166 24.85 4.24 -2.66
CA GLN A 166 24.27 2.91 -2.57
C GLN A 166 23.43 2.72 -1.29
N ARG A 167 23.54 3.63 -0.32
CA ARG A 167 22.74 3.66 0.91
C ARG A 167 21.40 4.34 0.75
N GLN A 168 21.08 4.82 -0.46
CA GLN A 168 19.84 5.55 -0.71
C GLN A 168 19.10 4.98 -1.92
N SER A 169 17.82 4.83 -1.79
CA SER A 169 16.89 4.53 -2.88
C SER A 169 16.14 5.79 -3.30
N LYS A 170 16.01 5.97 -4.60
CA LYS A 170 15.25 7.09 -5.19
C LYS A 170 13.78 6.75 -5.22
N VAL A 171 12.94 7.69 -4.81
CA VAL A 171 11.49 7.54 -4.77
C VAL A 171 10.86 8.74 -5.46
N LEU A 172 10.08 8.50 -6.50
CA LEU A 172 9.24 9.51 -7.11
C LEU A 172 8.01 9.71 -6.22
N VAL A 173 7.76 10.96 -5.84
CA VAL A 173 6.65 11.34 -4.97
C VAL A 173 5.71 12.27 -5.71
N MET A 174 4.45 11.91 -5.77
CA MET A 174 3.40 12.65 -6.47
C MET A 174 2.23 12.87 -5.52
N VAL A 175 1.80 14.11 -5.36
CA VAL A 175 0.77 14.51 -4.38
C VAL A 175 -0.26 15.42 -5.04
N GLU A 176 -1.55 15.07 -4.93
CA GLU A 176 -2.63 16.00 -5.29
C GLU A 176 -2.63 17.21 -4.36
N SER A 177 -2.64 18.40 -4.94
CA SER A 177 -2.58 19.68 -4.26
C SER A 177 -3.72 20.57 -4.76
N GLU A 178 -4.83 20.56 -4.02
CA GLU A 178 -6.05 21.28 -4.40
C GLU A 178 -6.09 22.65 -3.74
N GLU A 179 -6.51 23.67 -4.48
CA GLU A 179 -6.76 24.99 -3.93
C GLU A 179 -8.01 25.00 -3.06
N VAL A 180 -7.95 25.75 -1.96
CA VAL A 180 -9.09 25.96 -1.06
C VAL A 180 -9.66 27.34 -1.35
N GLU A 181 -10.86 27.42 -1.93
CA GLU A 181 -11.48 28.69 -2.37
C GLU A 181 -11.63 29.72 -1.24
N SER A 182 -11.85 29.29 -0.01
CA SER A 182 -12.05 30.17 1.14
C SER A 182 -11.38 29.60 2.39
N PRO A 183 -10.04 29.71 2.52
CA PRO A 183 -9.34 29.16 3.66
C PRO A 183 -9.70 29.89 4.96
N LYS A 184 -10.05 29.15 6.00
CA LYS A 184 -10.29 29.70 7.34
C LYS A 184 -8.99 30.26 7.92
N LYS A 185 -9.09 31.20 8.86
CA LYS A 185 -7.91 31.77 9.54
C LYS A 185 -7.03 30.65 10.12
N GLY A 186 -5.77 30.62 9.69
CA GLY A 186 -4.81 29.56 10.08
C GLY A 186 -4.86 28.27 9.23
N GLN A 187 -5.76 28.16 8.26
CA GLN A 187 -5.79 27.08 7.30
C GLN A 187 -4.88 27.39 6.11
N LYS A 188 -4.20 26.37 5.57
CA LYS A 188 -3.41 26.51 4.34
C LYS A 188 -4.33 26.79 3.15
N SER A 189 -3.85 27.56 2.18
CA SER A 189 -4.55 27.87 0.92
C SER A 189 -4.68 26.66 -0.01
N ARG A 190 -3.95 25.59 0.25
CA ARG A 190 -4.01 24.34 -0.51
C ARG A 190 -4.25 23.15 0.41
N ARG A 191 -5.02 22.18 -0.06
CA ARG A 191 -5.33 20.92 0.61
C ARG A 191 -4.59 19.77 -0.08
N CYS A 192 -4.02 18.87 0.71
CA CYS A 192 -3.42 17.64 0.22
C CYS A 192 -4.50 16.59 -0.05
N GLY A 193 -4.59 16.13 -1.29
CA GLY A 193 -5.43 15.01 -1.71
C GLY A 193 -4.73 13.67 -1.56
N HIS A 194 -4.74 12.85 -2.63
CA HIS A 194 -4.07 11.56 -2.65
C HIS A 194 -2.56 11.68 -2.88
N LEU A 195 -1.85 10.67 -2.46
CA LEU A 195 -0.40 10.55 -2.52
C LEU A 195 -0.01 9.24 -3.19
N LYS A 196 0.98 9.27 -4.07
CA LYS A 196 1.69 8.08 -4.57
C LYS A 196 3.20 8.25 -4.38
N MET A 197 3.84 7.17 -3.97
CA MET A 197 5.30 7.07 -3.83
C MET A 197 5.78 5.81 -4.54
N GLN A 198 6.68 5.96 -5.50
CA GLN A 198 7.19 4.85 -6.30
C GLN A 198 8.71 4.82 -6.31
N VAL A 199 9.30 3.68 -5.96
CA VAL A 199 10.74 3.47 -6.10
C VAL A 199 11.10 3.51 -7.59
N ILE A 200 12.12 4.30 -7.92
CA ILE A 200 12.65 4.45 -9.28
C ILE A 200 14.12 4.02 -9.34
N SER A 201 14.50 3.42 -10.46
CA SER A 201 15.88 2.94 -10.68
C SER A 201 16.85 4.09 -10.97
N ASP A 202 16.39 5.07 -11.73
CA ASP A 202 17.19 6.19 -12.21
C ASP A 202 16.34 7.48 -12.33
N LEU A 203 16.98 8.56 -12.74
CA LEU A 203 16.37 9.88 -12.96
C LEU A 203 16.26 10.22 -14.46
N LYS A 204 16.09 9.21 -15.31
CA LYS A 204 15.96 9.41 -16.75
C LYS A 204 14.54 9.76 -17.14
N SER A 205 14.40 10.51 -18.23
CA SER A 205 13.12 10.94 -18.79
C SER A 205 12.17 9.76 -19.05
N GLY A 206 12.64 8.64 -19.59
CA GLY A 206 11.82 7.46 -19.84
C GLY A 206 11.21 6.86 -18.55
N THR A 207 11.97 6.85 -17.44
CA THR A 207 11.47 6.37 -16.14
C THR A 207 10.40 7.30 -15.60
N PHE A 208 10.59 8.61 -15.67
CA PHE A 208 9.58 9.59 -15.27
C PHE A 208 8.32 9.49 -16.12
N LYS A 209 8.46 9.39 -17.46
CA LYS A 209 7.32 9.21 -18.38
C LYS A 209 6.50 7.98 -18.02
N GLU A 210 7.14 6.83 -17.86
CA GLU A 210 6.48 5.57 -17.50
C GLU A 210 5.70 5.70 -16.19
N LYS A 211 6.38 6.15 -15.12
CA LYS A 211 5.77 6.22 -13.77
C LYS A 211 4.66 7.26 -13.70
N THR A 212 4.84 8.40 -14.35
CA THR A 212 3.79 9.44 -14.42
C THR A 212 2.57 8.95 -15.19
N SER A 213 2.74 8.34 -16.35
CA SER A 213 1.63 7.79 -17.16
C SER A 213 0.84 6.70 -16.44
N GLN A 214 1.52 5.91 -15.58
CA GLN A 214 0.86 4.88 -14.76
C GLN A 214 0.06 5.48 -13.60
N SER A 215 0.47 6.64 -13.08
CA SER A 215 0.02 7.17 -11.79
C SER A 215 -0.84 8.41 -11.87
N VAL A 216 -0.81 9.13 -12.97
CA VAL A 216 -1.44 10.45 -13.16
C VAL A 216 -2.40 10.41 -14.34
N GLU A 217 -3.56 11.04 -14.22
CA GLU A 217 -4.47 11.22 -15.32
C GLU A 217 -3.89 12.22 -16.35
N PRO A 218 -4.01 11.95 -17.65
CA PRO A 218 -3.35 12.75 -18.70
C PRO A 218 -3.77 14.22 -18.74
N ASP A 219 -4.99 14.55 -18.31
CA ASP A 219 -5.55 15.91 -18.27
C ASP A 219 -5.14 16.72 -17.04
N SER A 220 -4.28 16.15 -16.18
CA SER A 220 -3.79 16.78 -14.96
C SER A 220 -2.74 17.86 -15.23
N THR A 221 -2.60 18.79 -14.29
CA THR A 221 -1.52 19.78 -14.24
C THR A 221 -0.44 19.32 -13.24
N VAL A 222 0.78 19.10 -13.70
CA VAL A 222 1.90 18.72 -12.83
C VAL A 222 2.84 19.90 -12.60
N VAL A 223 3.10 20.21 -11.33
CA VAL A 223 4.07 21.22 -10.88
C VAL A 223 5.29 20.50 -10.32
N MET A 224 6.48 20.82 -10.81
CA MET A 224 7.74 20.12 -10.50
C MET A 224 8.91 21.11 -10.54
N ASP A 225 10.07 20.68 -10.03
CA ASP A 225 11.32 21.43 -10.16
C ASP A 225 11.90 21.35 -11.57
N ASN A 226 13.07 21.96 -11.78
CA ASN A 226 13.71 22.01 -13.09
C ASN A 226 14.75 20.88 -13.29
N LEU A 227 14.49 19.67 -12.82
CA LEU A 227 15.36 18.52 -13.10
C LEU A 227 15.30 18.13 -14.59
N PRO A 228 16.44 17.86 -15.27
CA PRO A 228 16.44 17.49 -16.69
C PRO A 228 15.58 16.27 -17.03
N GLY A 229 15.54 15.26 -16.15
CA GLY A 229 14.73 14.05 -16.31
C GLY A 229 13.22 14.31 -16.39
N HIS A 230 12.73 15.42 -15.85
CA HIS A 230 11.32 15.81 -15.88
C HIS A 230 10.75 16.10 -17.29
N SER A 231 11.59 16.14 -18.34
CA SER A 231 11.09 16.16 -19.72
C SER A 231 10.14 14.98 -20.01
N GLY A 232 10.33 13.83 -19.36
CA GLY A 232 9.43 12.69 -19.48
C GLY A 232 8.04 12.90 -18.84
N VAL A 233 7.94 13.76 -17.83
CA VAL A 233 6.65 14.13 -17.24
C VAL A 233 5.84 14.97 -18.23
N GLU A 234 6.50 15.91 -18.91
CA GLU A 234 5.87 16.78 -19.92
C GLU A 234 5.23 15.99 -21.08
N GLU A 235 5.79 14.83 -21.40
CA GLU A 235 5.23 13.95 -22.42
C GLU A 235 4.05 13.10 -21.92
N ALA A 236 3.85 13.02 -20.61
CA ALA A 236 2.85 12.17 -19.97
C ALA A 236 1.56 12.91 -19.58
N VAL A 237 1.58 14.25 -19.49
CA VAL A 237 0.46 15.07 -19.02
C VAL A 237 0.20 16.26 -19.94
N ALA A 238 -1.04 16.75 -19.95
CA ALA A 238 -1.45 17.88 -20.82
C ALA A 238 -0.79 19.21 -20.40
N VAL A 239 -0.59 19.43 -19.10
CA VAL A 239 -0.03 20.68 -18.58
C VAL A 239 1.07 20.37 -17.58
N SER A 240 2.27 20.89 -17.81
CA SER A 240 3.39 20.83 -16.90
C SER A 240 3.91 22.21 -16.57
N LYS A 241 4.30 22.44 -15.32
CA LYS A 241 4.86 23.72 -14.85
C LYS A 241 6.17 23.43 -14.14
N ARG A 242 7.30 23.72 -14.80
CA ARG A 242 8.61 23.71 -14.17
C ARG A 242 8.83 24.98 -13.37
N GLN A 243 9.35 24.84 -12.18
CA GLN A 243 9.66 25.97 -11.32
C GLN A 243 11.11 25.90 -10.88
N THR A 244 11.88 26.91 -11.26
CA THR A 244 13.24 27.09 -10.74
C THR A 244 13.14 27.87 -9.44
N VAL A 245 13.21 27.17 -8.33
CA VAL A 245 13.10 27.76 -7.00
C VAL A 245 14.40 27.55 -6.24
N PRO A 246 14.99 28.59 -5.61
CA PRO A 246 16.09 28.40 -4.68
C PRO A 246 15.71 27.37 -3.61
N GLY A 247 16.59 26.44 -3.25
CA GLY A 247 16.28 25.33 -2.35
C GLY A 247 15.63 25.71 -1.01
N LYS A 248 15.87 26.93 -0.53
CA LYS A 248 15.22 27.50 0.66
C LYS A 248 13.72 27.78 0.48
N ASP A 249 13.28 28.05 -0.73
CA ASP A 249 11.89 28.39 -1.07
C ASP A 249 11.11 27.20 -1.69
N ALA A 250 11.78 26.11 -2.02
CA ALA A 250 11.16 24.89 -2.56
C ALA A 250 9.96 24.40 -1.72
N PRO A 251 10.03 24.37 -0.36
CA PRO A 251 8.88 23.98 0.46
C PRO A 251 7.68 24.95 0.41
N LYS A 252 7.86 26.15 -0.12
CA LYS A 252 6.75 27.10 -0.31
C LYS A 252 6.02 26.84 -1.63
N VAL A 253 6.73 26.34 -2.63
CA VAL A 253 6.23 26.09 -3.99
C VAL A 253 5.59 24.72 -4.10
N LEU A 254 6.23 23.69 -3.52
CA LEU A 254 5.79 22.31 -3.50
C LEU A 254 5.55 21.82 -2.05
N PRO A 255 4.65 22.45 -1.29
CA PRO A 255 4.55 22.23 0.15
C PRO A 255 4.14 20.83 0.53
N TRP A 256 3.27 20.21 -0.26
CA TRP A 256 2.71 18.90 0.10
C TRP A 256 3.65 17.74 -0.22
N VAL A 257 4.37 17.80 -1.34
CA VAL A 257 5.34 16.77 -1.68
C VAL A 257 6.49 16.74 -0.67
N HIS A 258 7.01 17.91 -0.26
CA HIS A 258 8.06 17.99 0.77
C HIS A 258 7.58 17.52 2.15
N ILE A 259 6.34 17.85 2.54
CA ILE A 259 5.72 17.36 3.78
C ILE A 259 5.55 15.83 3.72
N ALA A 260 5.11 15.29 2.60
CA ALA A 260 4.94 13.84 2.42
C ALA A 260 6.29 13.10 2.53
N ILE A 261 7.33 13.61 1.86
CA ILE A 261 8.70 13.07 1.94
C ILE A 261 9.23 13.11 3.37
N ALA A 262 9.10 14.25 4.05
CA ALA A 262 9.57 14.41 5.43
C ALA A 262 8.85 13.46 6.39
N ASN A 263 7.52 13.35 6.29
CA ASN A 263 6.72 12.46 7.14
C ASN A 263 7.09 10.98 6.92
N ALA A 264 7.27 10.57 5.67
CA ALA A 264 7.65 9.19 5.35
C ALA A 264 9.07 8.87 5.87
N LYS A 265 10.04 9.78 5.66
CA LYS A 265 11.41 9.63 6.17
C LYS A 265 11.45 9.51 7.69
N THR A 266 10.78 10.41 8.40
CA THR A 266 10.68 10.39 9.87
C THR A 266 10.06 9.08 10.35
N LEU A 267 8.94 8.66 9.76
CA LEU A 267 8.29 7.41 10.12
C LEU A 267 9.21 6.20 9.94
N PHE A 268 9.94 6.14 8.83
CA PHE A 268 10.80 4.99 8.52
C PHE A 268 12.06 4.97 9.40
N GLN A 269 12.62 6.12 9.72
CA GLN A 269 13.76 6.23 10.64
C GLN A 269 13.38 5.82 12.07
N ASP A 270 12.20 6.22 12.53
CA ASP A 270 11.71 5.89 13.89
C ASP A 270 11.38 4.39 14.04
N MET A 271 10.87 3.75 12.98
CA MET A 271 10.25 2.42 13.09
C MET A 271 11.10 1.29 12.51
N TYR A 272 12.01 1.58 11.58
CA TYR A 272 12.74 0.57 10.84
C TYR A 272 14.24 0.86 10.79
N HIS A 273 15.02 0.00 11.43
CA HIS A 273 16.48 0.07 11.41
C HIS A 273 17.03 -0.79 10.27
N GLY A 274 17.01 -0.28 9.06
CA GLY A 274 17.60 -0.96 7.89
C GLY A 274 16.60 -1.66 6.99
N ILE A 275 15.77 -0.89 6.28
CA ILE A 275 14.94 -1.41 5.21
C ILE A 275 15.84 -1.82 4.04
N LYS A 276 15.77 -3.10 3.61
CA LYS A 276 16.43 -3.51 2.37
C LYS A 276 15.74 -2.87 1.18
N GLY A 277 16.52 -2.40 0.19
CA GLY A 277 16.01 -1.68 -0.97
C GLY A 277 14.89 -2.42 -1.72
N GLU A 278 14.99 -3.76 -1.80
CA GLU A 278 13.98 -4.62 -2.43
C GLU A 278 12.60 -4.58 -1.76
N PHE A 279 12.52 -4.19 -0.48
CA PHE A 279 11.26 -4.12 0.28
C PHE A 279 10.76 -2.70 0.48
N LEU A 280 11.52 -1.68 0.08
CA LEU A 280 11.15 -0.28 0.32
C LEU A 280 9.77 0.04 -0.24
N GLN A 281 9.44 -0.42 -1.46
CA GLN A 281 8.14 -0.18 -2.06
C GLN A 281 6.99 -0.68 -1.17
N SER A 282 7.11 -1.85 -0.57
CA SER A 282 6.07 -2.38 0.32
C SER A 282 5.79 -1.47 1.52
N TYR A 283 6.81 -0.83 2.08
CA TYR A 283 6.64 0.12 3.18
C TYR A 283 6.03 1.45 2.72
N LEU A 284 6.40 1.90 1.52
CA LEU A 284 5.78 3.06 0.89
C LEU A 284 4.30 2.80 0.57
N ASP A 285 3.95 1.60 0.13
CA ASP A 285 2.56 1.19 -0.14
C ASP A 285 1.70 1.28 1.14
N GLU A 286 2.19 0.80 2.29
CA GLU A 286 1.50 0.97 3.57
C GLU A 286 1.34 2.45 3.94
N PHE A 287 2.40 3.24 3.79
CA PHE A 287 2.38 4.67 4.09
C PHE A 287 1.34 5.40 3.22
N CYS A 288 1.38 5.21 1.90
CA CYS A 288 0.44 5.82 0.96
C CYS A 288 -0.99 5.36 1.23
N TYR A 289 -1.22 4.06 1.44
CA TYR A 289 -2.54 3.51 1.74
C TYR A 289 -3.19 4.17 2.96
N LYS A 290 -2.44 4.30 4.05
CA LYS A 290 -2.91 4.95 5.29
C LYS A 290 -3.11 6.44 5.10
N PHE A 291 -2.19 7.11 4.41
CA PHE A 291 -2.27 8.54 4.12
C PHE A 291 -3.51 8.88 3.30
N ASN A 292 -3.76 8.13 2.23
CA ASN A 292 -4.88 8.33 1.30
C ASN A 292 -6.24 8.08 1.97
N ARG A 293 -6.25 7.36 3.08
CA ARG A 293 -7.47 7.00 3.84
C ARG A 293 -7.59 7.68 5.19
N LYS A 294 -6.74 8.67 5.47
CA LYS A 294 -6.73 9.39 6.76
C LYS A 294 -8.07 9.99 7.18
N TYR A 295 -8.92 10.31 6.22
CA TYR A 295 -10.25 10.89 6.48
C TYR A 295 -11.33 9.83 6.75
N PHE A 296 -11.07 8.56 6.48
CA PHE A 296 -12.02 7.49 6.74
C PHE A 296 -12.02 7.01 8.19
N GLY A 297 -11.03 7.44 8.99
CA GLY A 297 -10.93 7.08 10.41
C GLY A 297 -11.00 5.57 10.63
N ASP A 298 -11.95 5.16 11.47
CA ASP A 298 -12.11 3.76 11.89
C ASP A 298 -12.61 2.81 10.77
N GLN A 299 -13.01 3.34 9.60
CA GLN A 299 -13.42 2.53 8.43
C GLN A 299 -12.25 1.91 7.66
N ILE A 300 -11.02 2.29 8.00
CA ILE A 300 -9.82 1.76 7.31
C ILE A 300 -9.71 0.25 7.51
N PHE A 301 -10.14 -0.27 8.66
CA PHE A 301 -10.18 -1.71 8.93
C PHE A 301 -11.03 -2.46 7.90
N ASP A 302 -12.30 -2.07 7.73
CA ASP A 302 -13.23 -2.72 6.80
C ASP A 302 -12.73 -2.61 5.35
N ARG A 303 -12.18 -1.45 4.98
CA ARG A 303 -11.60 -1.26 3.65
C ARG A 303 -10.41 -2.17 3.38
N LEU A 304 -9.52 -2.35 4.36
CA LEU A 304 -8.39 -3.27 4.21
C LEU A 304 -8.86 -4.72 4.27
N MET A 305 -9.88 -5.03 5.06
CA MET A 305 -10.47 -6.38 5.10
C MET A 305 -11.06 -6.78 3.75
N ILE A 306 -11.79 -5.89 3.07
CA ILE A 306 -12.31 -6.13 1.72
C ILE A 306 -11.13 -6.42 0.75
N VAL A 307 -10.11 -5.57 0.78
CA VAL A 307 -8.94 -5.76 -0.09
C VAL A 307 -8.22 -7.08 0.22
N ALA A 308 -8.04 -7.39 1.50
CA ALA A 308 -7.42 -8.65 1.94
C ALA A 308 -8.23 -9.89 1.52
N ALA A 309 -9.56 -9.78 1.44
CA ALA A 309 -10.47 -10.85 1.05
C ALA A 309 -10.60 -11.04 -0.48
N THR A 310 -10.23 -10.03 -1.29
CA THR A 310 -10.47 -10.02 -2.74
C THR A 310 -9.21 -10.06 -3.59
N TYR A 311 -8.05 -9.72 -3.03
CA TYR A 311 -6.79 -9.65 -3.78
C TYR A 311 -5.82 -10.76 -3.39
N ARG A 312 -5.11 -11.29 -4.37
CA ARG A 312 -3.93 -12.12 -4.15
C ARG A 312 -2.71 -11.23 -3.93
N PRO A 313 -1.84 -11.56 -2.95
CA PRO A 313 -0.60 -10.81 -2.78
C PRO A 313 0.35 -11.07 -3.95
N THR A 314 1.02 -10.01 -4.42
CA THR A 314 2.15 -10.12 -5.35
C THR A 314 3.46 -10.36 -4.61
N PHE A 315 3.47 -10.18 -3.28
CA PHE A 315 4.62 -10.44 -2.45
C PHE A 315 4.94 -11.93 -2.44
N ALA A 316 6.13 -12.26 -2.88
CA ALA A 316 6.66 -13.61 -2.88
C ALA A 316 8.04 -13.61 -2.21
N HIS A 317 8.17 -14.41 -1.16
CA HIS A 317 9.46 -14.56 -0.49
C HIS A 317 10.43 -15.39 -1.34
N ARG A 318 11.71 -14.98 -1.40
CA ARG A 318 12.76 -15.64 -2.22
C ARG A 318 12.84 -17.16 -2.03
N LEU A 319 12.59 -17.65 -0.82
CA LEU A 319 12.65 -19.10 -0.51
C LEU A 319 11.47 -19.88 -1.10
N TYR A 320 10.32 -19.26 -1.30
CA TYR A 320 9.10 -19.92 -1.82
C TYR A 320 9.00 -19.84 -3.34
N ASN A 321 9.54 -18.80 -3.97
CA ASN A 321 9.57 -18.68 -5.44
C ASN A 321 10.37 -19.80 -6.12
N LYS A 322 11.42 -20.30 -5.49
CA LYS A 322 12.17 -21.47 -6.02
C LYS A 322 11.36 -22.76 -6.01
N ARG A 323 10.32 -22.88 -5.16
CA ARG A 323 9.45 -24.08 -5.10
C ARG A 323 8.24 -23.98 -6.01
N ALA A 324 7.69 -22.78 -6.23
CA ALA A 324 6.53 -22.56 -7.11
C ALA A 324 6.88 -22.80 -8.60
N CYS A 325 8.13 -22.52 -9.00
CA CYS A 325 8.59 -22.73 -10.38
C CYS A 325 8.92 -24.20 -10.71
N ALA A 326 9.09 -25.07 -9.69
CA ALA A 326 9.42 -26.48 -9.88
C ALA A 326 8.18 -27.40 -9.97
N THR A 327 6.95 -26.86 -9.76
CA THR A 327 5.69 -27.63 -9.77
C THR A 327 4.71 -27.20 -10.85
N CYS A 328 5.10 -26.29 -11.76
CA CYS A 328 4.37 -25.96 -12.99
C CYS A 328 5.16 -26.50 -14.20
N GLY A 329 5.36 -27.78 -14.25
CA GLY A 329 5.78 -28.56 -15.40
C GLY A 329 4.71 -29.55 -15.74
#